data_de91072f1cff1796f2b75105a680ed55
#
_entry.id   de91072f1cff1796f2b75105a680ed55
#
_cell.length_a   1.000
_cell.length_b   1.000
_cell.length_c   1.000
_cell.angle_alpha   90.00
_cell.angle_beta   90.00
_cell.angle_gamma   90.00
#
_symmetry.space_group_name_H-M   'P 1'
#
loop_
_entity.id
_entity.type
_entity.pdbx_description
1 polymer ?
#
loop_
_entity_poly.entity_id
_entity_poly.type
_entity_poly.pdbx_seq_one_letter_code
_entity_poly.pdbx_strand_id
1 'polypeptide(L)'
;ELNVFKPLIIHNILQSIEIMADSSKTFALYCVKGIKADKKRIKDLLDNSLMLVTALAPKIGYDNAAKIAKAAHKNGTTLKEEILKTDLITELEYKKIMDPIKMTKPR
;
A
#
# COMPACT_ATOMS: atom_id res chain seq x y z
N GLU A 1 23.90 40.67 25.72
CA GLU A 1 23.37 39.54 24.91
C GLU A 1 23.21 38.23 25.71
N LEU A 2 22.85 38.37 27.01
CA LEU A 2 22.61 37.20 27.85
C LEU A 2 21.14 36.78 27.74
N ASN A 3 20.88 35.55 27.26
CA ASN A 3 19.52 35.07 27.26
C ASN A 3 19.11 34.62 28.67
N VAL A 4 18.38 35.47 29.37
CA VAL A 4 17.91 35.25 30.75
C VAL A 4 16.76 34.25 30.81
N PHE A 5 16.15 33.87 29.69
CA PHE A 5 15.02 32.91 29.60
C PHE A 5 15.43 31.45 29.46
N LYS A 6 16.73 31.14 29.58
CA LYS A 6 17.22 29.75 29.48
C LYS A 6 16.44 28.76 30.37
N PRO A 7 16.16 29.08 31.65
CA PRO A 7 15.37 28.17 32.49
C PRO A 7 13.95 27.93 31.96
N LEU A 8 13.30 28.94 31.41
CA LEU A 8 11.97 28.80 30.83
C LEU A 8 12.01 27.98 29.53
N ILE A 9 13.02 28.21 28.69
CA ILE A 9 13.20 27.46 27.45
C ILE A 9 13.38 25.97 27.76
N ILE A 10 14.27 25.63 28.69
CA ILE A 10 14.48 24.21 29.03
C ILE A 10 13.28 23.57 29.68
N HIS A 11 12.53 24.29 30.53
CA HIS A 11 11.29 23.81 31.11
C HIS A 11 10.28 23.45 30.02
N ASN A 12 10.03 24.36 29.08
CA ASN A 12 9.08 24.13 28.00
C ASN A 12 9.49 22.97 27.09
N ILE A 13 10.81 22.83 26.80
CA ILE A 13 11.33 21.71 26.00
C ILE A 13 11.11 20.38 26.72
N LEU A 14 11.49 20.30 28.00
CA LEU A 14 11.33 19.08 28.79
C LEU A 14 9.86 18.68 28.93
N GLN A 15 8.97 19.64 29.19
CA GLN A 15 7.52 19.39 29.24
C GLN A 15 7.00 18.88 27.90
N SER A 16 7.43 19.47 26.79
CA SER A 16 7.03 19.02 25.45
C SER A 16 7.48 17.58 25.17
N ILE A 17 8.70 17.23 25.56
CA ILE A 17 9.25 15.86 25.43
C ILE A 17 8.42 14.88 26.25
N GLU A 18 8.09 15.21 27.49
CA GLU A 18 7.30 14.37 28.39
C GLU A 18 5.89 14.12 27.82
N ILE A 19 5.20 15.18 27.39
CA ILE A 19 3.87 15.08 26.77
C ILE A 19 3.91 14.21 25.52
N MET A 20 4.91 14.36 24.66
CA MET A 20 5.06 13.55 23.45
C MET A 20 5.33 12.09 23.81
N ALA A 21 6.15 11.82 24.80
CA ALA A 21 6.46 10.47 25.25
C ALA A 21 5.22 9.75 25.79
N ASP A 22 4.45 10.43 26.64
CA ASP A 22 3.22 9.87 27.23
C ASP A 22 2.11 9.70 26.18
N SER A 23 1.97 10.66 25.29
CA SER A 23 1.04 10.54 24.16
C SER A 23 1.37 9.35 23.26
N SER A 24 2.64 9.14 22.96
CA SER A 24 3.10 8.01 22.13
C SER A 24 2.85 6.67 22.84
N LYS A 25 3.12 6.57 24.13
CA LYS A 25 2.81 5.36 24.92
C LYS A 25 1.31 5.07 24.94
N THR A 26 0.50 6.09 25.21
CA THR A 26 -0.96 5.98 25.26
C THR A 26 -1.52 5.56 23.91
N PHE A 27 -1.06 6.17 22.84
CA PHE A 27 -1.43 5.81 21.48
C PHE A 27 -1.04 4.37 21.14
N ALA A 28 0.19 3.97 21.47
CA ALA A 28 0.64 2.59 21.24
C ALA A 28 -0.21 1.58 22.00
N LEU A 29 -0.55 1.86 23.28
CA LEU A 29 -1.29 0.95 24.12
C LEU A 29 -2.77 0.83 23.74
N TYR A 30 -3.44 1.96 23.49
CA TYR A 30 -4.89 1.99 23.31
C TYR A 30 -5.33 2.01 21.84
N CYS A 31 -4.46 2.40 20.92
CA CYS A 31 -4.79 2.42 19.51
C CYS A 31 -4.06 1.32 18.73
N VAL A 32 -2.73 1.25 18.82
CA VAL A 32 -1.94 0.35 17.96
C VAL A 32 -2.01 -1.11 18.42
N LYS A 33 -1.96 -1.35 19.74
CA LYS A 33 -1.92 -2.69 20.35
C LYS A 33 -3.23 -3.45 20.17
N GLY A 34 -3.60 -3.92 19.17
CA GLY A 34 -4.86 -4.66 18.96
C GLY A 34 -5.44 -4.46 17.60
N ILE A 35 -4.77 -3.65 16.78
CA ILE A 35 -5.10 -3.53 15.37
C ILE A 35 -4.99 -4.90 14.72
N LYS A 36 -6.06 -5.31 14.05
CA LYS A 36 -6.10 -6.52 13.24
C LYS A 36 -6.44 -6.15 11.81
N ALA A 37 -5.70 -6.72 10.88
CA ALA A 37 -5.96 -6.51 9.45
C ALA A 37 -7.28 -7.19 9.05
N ASP A 38 -8.18 -6.46 8.42
CA ASP A 38 -9.33 -7.04 7.70
C ASP A 38 -8.82 -7.66 6.39
N LYS A 39 -8.41 -8.94 6.49
CA LYS A 39 -7.82 -9.66 5.37
C LYS A 39 -8.76 -9.80 4.18
N LYS A 40 -10.08 -9.87 4.43
CA LYS A 40 -11.08 -9.96 3.37
C LYS A 40 -11.14 -8.66 2.59
N ARG A 41 -11.30 -7.54 3.30
CA ARG A 41 -11.35 -6.22 2.67
C ARG A 41 -10.05 -5.87 1.94
N ILE A 42 -8.90 -6.20 2.54
CA ILE A 42 -7.59 -5.99 1.91
C ILE A 42 -7.50 -6.77 0.61
N LYS A 43 -7.93 -8.04 0.61
CA LYS A 43 -7.93 -8.86 -0.59
C LYS A 43 -8.84 -8.30 -1.68
N ASP A 44 -10.06 -7.91 -1.33
CA ASP A 44 -11.01 -7.31 -2.28
C ASP A 44 -10.43 -6.03 -2.92
N LEU A 45 -9.83 -5.16 -2.11
CA LEU A 45 -9.17 -3.94 -2.61
C LEU A 45 -7.97 -4.25 -3.51
N LEU A 46 -7.19 -5.27 -3.18
CA LEU A 46 -6.04 -5.69 -3.95
C LEU A 46 -6.46 -6.28 -5.30
N ASP A 47 -7.46 -7.16 -5.31
CA ASP A 47 -7.95 -7.82 -6.54
C ASP A 47 -8.55 -6.79 -7.53
N ASN A 48 -9.09 -5.69 -7.02
CA ASN A 48 -9.60 -4.57 -7.84
C ASN A 48 -8.53 -3.53 -8.19
N SER A 49 -7.30 -3.68 -7.71
CA SER A 49 -6.24 -2.69 -7.97
C SER A 49 -5.67 -2.81 -9.37
N LEU A 50 -5.78 -1.74 -10.16
CA LEU A 50 -5.18 -1.66 -11.49
C LEU A 50 -3.65 -1.54 -11.46
N MET A 51 -3.06 -1.19 -10.31
CA MET A 51 -1.60 -1.09 -10.16
C MET A 51 -0.89 -2.43 -10.38
N LEU A 52 -1.58 -3.54 -10.15
CA LEU A 52 -1.04 -4.88 -10.34
C LEU A 52 -0.71 -5.20 -11.81
N VAL A 53 -1.21 -4.40 -12.76
CA VAL A 53 -0.91 -4.56 -14.19
C VAL A 53 0.59 -4.51 -14.50
N THR A 54 1.37 -3.84 -13.67
CA THR A 54 2.84 -3.76 -13.82
C THR A 54 3.51 -5.13 -13.76
N ALA A 55 2.94 -6.10 -13.06
CA ALA A 55 3.45 -7.46 -13.04
C ALA A 55 3.26 -8.20 -14.37
N LEU A 56 2.30 -7.79 -15.17
CA LEU A 56 2.00 -8.39 -16.49
C LEU A 56 2.92 -7.85 -17.58
N ALA A 57 3.40 -6.63 -17.45
CA ALA A 57 4.18 -5.94 -18.50
C ALA A 57 5.41 -6.74 -18.99
N PRO A 58 6.19 -7.44 -18.17
CA PRO A 58 7.32 -8.24 -18.62
C PRO A 58 6.91 -9.42 -19.55
N LYS A 59 5.68 -9.93 -19.42
CA LYS A 59 5.19 -11.08 -20.18
C LYS A 59 4.46 -10.65 -21.45
N ILE A 60 3.60 -9.64 -21.37
CA ILE A 60 2.70 -9.23 -22.47
C ILE A 60 3.12 -7.93 -23.17
N GLY A 61 4.17 -7.27 -22.66
CA GLY A 61 4.61 -5.95 -23.12
C GLY A 61 3.82 -4.81 -22.49
N TYR A 62 4.45 -3.64 -22.44
CA TYR A 62 3.90 -2.45 -21.79
C TYR A 62 2.59 -1.98 -22.45
N ASP A 63 2.53 -1.95 -23.78
CA ASP A 63 1.36 -1.44 -24.52
C ASP A 63 0.11 -2.30 -24.28
N ASN A 64 0.27 -3.62 -24.27
CA ASN A 64 -0.84 -4.53 -23.98
C ASN A 64 -1.28 -4.41 -22.52
N ALA A 65 -0.34 -4.30 -21.59
CA ALA A 65 -0.64 -4.07 -20.17
C ALA A 65 -1.42 -2.76 -19.98
N ALA A 66 -1.00 -1.68 -20.64
CA ALA A 66 -1.69 -0.39 -20.61
C ALA A 66 -3.11 -0.47 -21.22
N LYS A 67 -3.30 -1.20 -22.31
CA LYS A 67 -4.63 -1.41 -22.92
C LYS A 67 -5.56 -2.15 -21.96
N ILE A 68 -5.07 -3.21 -21.32
CA ILE A 68 -5.85 -4.01 -20.35
C ILE A 68 -6.25 -3.16 -19.15
N ALA A 69 -5.32 -2.38 -18.57
CA ALA A 69 -5.63 -1.49 -17.44
C ALA A 69 -6.68 -0.43 -17.81
N LYS A 70 -6.56 0.17 -19.00
CA LYS A 70 -7.55 1.14 -19.49
C LYS A 70 -8.92 0.51 -19.73
N ALA A 71 -8.95 -0.71 -20.27
CA ALA A 71 -10.19 -1.45 -20.48
C ALA A 71 -10.86 -1.80 -19.15
N ALA A 72 -10.10 -2.32 -18.17
CA ALA A 72 -10.59 -2.63 -16.84
C ALA A 72 -11.17 -1.38 -16.15
N HIS A 73 -10.46 -0.26 -16.21
CA HIS A 73 -10.94 1.01 -15.67
C HIS A 73 -12.25 1.48 -16.33
N LYS A 74 -12.30 1.46 -17.66
CA LYS A 74 -13.47 1.91 -18.43
C LYS A 74 -14.70 1.04 -18.17
N ASN A 75 -14.50 -0.28 -18.07
CA ASN A 75 -15.58 -1.26 -17.94
C ASN A 75 -15.97 -1.51 -16.47
N GLY A 76 -15.22 -0.99 -15.50
CA GLY A 76 -15.43 -1.30 -14.07
C GLY A 76 -15.16 -2.76 -13.73
N THR A 77 -14.27 -3.42 -14.48
CA THR A 77 -13.91 -4.83 -14.34
C THR A 77 -12.52 -4.99 -13.73
N THR A 78 -12.17 -6.21 -13.35
CA THR A 78 -10.83 -6.52 -12.84
C THR A 78 -9.82 -6.74 -13.97
N LEU A 79 -8.53 -6.61 -13.67
CA LEU A 79 -7.45 -6.96 -14.62
C LEU A 79 -7.56 -8.41 -15.08
N LYS A 80 -7.98 -9.32 -14.19
CA LYS A 80 -8.17 -10.73 -14.49
C LYS A 80 -9.25 -10.94 -15.56
N GLU A 81 -10.39 -10.28 -15.39
CA GLU A 81 -11.50 -10.40 -16.34
C GLU A 81 -11.11 -9.87 -17.73
N GLU A 82 -10.42 -8.73 -17.78
CA GLU A 82 -10.03 -8.15 -19.08
C GLU A 82 -8.92 -8.94 -19.77
N ILE A 83 -7.92 -9.45 -19.06
CA ILE A 83 -6.86 -10.20 -19.69
C ILE A 83 -7.32 -11.58 -20.19
N LEU A 84 -8.25 -12.23 -19.49
CA LEU A 84 -8.81 -13.50 -19.94
C LEU A 84 -9.74 -13.38 -21.15
N LYS A 85 -10.19 -12.17 -21.49
CA LYS A 85 -10.86 -11.90 -22.78
C LYS A 85 -9.88 -11.83 -23.95
N THR A 86 -8.60 -11.73 -23.65
CA THR A 86 -7.53 -11.75 -24.63
C THR A 86 -6.82 -13.10 -24.56
N ASP A 87 -6.37 -13.62 -25.69
CA ASP A 87 -5.60 -14.88 -25.73
C ASP A 87 -4.12 -14.70 -25.38
N LEU A 88 -3.77 -13.61 -24.68
CA LEU A 88 -2.37 -13.25 -24.39
C LEU A 88 -1.72 -14.15 -23.34
N ILE A 89 -2.49 -14.58 -22.34
CA ILE A 89 -2.03 -15.49 -21.28
C ILE A 89 -3.17 -16.40 -20.80
N THR A 90 -2.80 -17.56 -20.28
CA THR A 90 -3.73 -18.48 -19.65
C THR A 90 -4.02 -18.09 -18.19
N GLU A 91 -5.13 -18.61 -17.63
CA GLU A 91 -5.46 -18.38 -16.22
C GLU A 91 -4.37 -18.89 -15.25
N LEU A 92 -3.71 -19.98 -15.61
CA LEU A 92 -2.60 -20.54 -14.82
C LEU A 92 -1.38 -19.60 -14.82
N GLU A 93 -1.05 -19.02 -15.97
CA GLU A 93 0.04 -18.04 -16.08
C GLU A 93 -0.31 -16.77 -15.31
N TYR A 94 -1.55 -16.28 -15.45
CA TYR A 94 -2.02 -15.13 -14.69
C TYR A 94 -1.81 -15.33 -13.19
N LYS A 95 -2.26 -16.45 -12.62
CA LYS A 95 -2.09 -16.77 -11.18
C LYS A 95 -0.63 -16.84 -10.74
N LYS A 96 0.28 -17.29 -11.62
CA LYS A 96 1.71 -17.33 -11.31
C LYS A 96 2.38 -15.96 -11.31
N ILE A 97 1.94 -15.09 -12.22
CA ILE A 97 2.50 -13.74 -12.38
C ILE A 97 1.93 -12.80 -11.31
N MET A 98 0.62 -12.88 -11.05
CA MET A 98 -0.10 -12.02 -10.11
C MET A 98 0.04 -12.53 -8.69
N ASP A 99 1.27 -12.47 -8.17
CA ASP A 99 1.59 -12.74 -6.78
C ASP A 99 2.04 -11.44 -6.09
N PRO A 100 1.15 -10.78 -5.33
CA PRO A 100 1.45 -9.50 -4.69
C PRO A 100 2.64 -9.57 -3.72
N ILE A 101 2.85 -10.74 -3.10
CA ILE A 101 3.96 -10.94 -2.16
C ILE A 101 5.30 -10.89 -2.90
N LYS A 102 5.37 -11.45 -4.09
CA LYS A 102 6.59 -11.37 -4.91
C LYS A 102 6.87 -9.96 -5.41
N MET A 103 5.82 -9.16 -5.63
CA MET A 103 5.96 -7.77 -6.09
C MET A 103 6.57 -6.85 -5.02
N THR A 104 6.51 -7.21 -3.74
CA THR A 104 7.06 -6.42 -2.63
C THR A 104 8.52 -6.77 -2.29
N LYS A 105 9.09 -7.79 -2.92
CA LYS A 105 10.49 -8.18 -2.70
C LYS A 105 11.40 -7.46 -3.69
N PRO A 106 12.60 -7.02 -3.26
CA PRO A 106 13.59 -6.50 -4.19
C PRO A 106 13.94 -7.60 -5.22
N ARG A 107 14.13 -7.16 -6.46
CA ARG A 107 14.56 -8.02 -7.59
C ARG A 107 16.08 -8.20 -7.56
#